data_54391ad0df11be46ecc74dec27d1b52c
#
_entry.id   54391ad0df11be46ecc74dec27d1b52c
#
_cell.length_a   1.000
_cell.length_b   1.000
_cell.length_c   1.000
_cell.angle_alpha   90.00
_cell.angle_beta   90.00
_cell.angle_gamma   90.00
#
_symmetry.space_group_name_H-M   'P 1'
#
loop_
_entity.id
_entity.type
_entity.pdbx_description
1 polymer ?
#
loop_
_entity_poly.entity_id
_entity_poly.type
_entity_poly.pdbx_seq_one_letter_code
_entity_poly.pdbx_strand_id
1 'polypeptide(L)'
;RILLVAHWDTRPFADKDTDRKNEPILGANDGGSGVGILLEIARRLKEEAPALGVDIFLTDVEDFGQPSDAMETDANSLLSWCLGSQYWAKNPHVPNYTARFGILLDMCGTASADFYREQLSMQYAPHVVQKVWAAASALGYGQTFLPETKYFVGIDDHVIINRDMRIPTIDIIGYDEGTKAFDPSWHTHKDDMSVIDKATLEAVGRTVMHVVYHER
;
A
#
# COMPACT_ATOMS: atom_id res chain seq x y z
N ARG A 1 -5.21 -15.30 11.17
CA ARG A 1 -3.99 -14.65 10.63
C ARG A 1 -4.29 -13.21 10.27
N ILE A 2 -3.26 -12.40 10.19
CA ILE A 2 -3.27 -11.04 9.64
C ILE A 2 -2.47 -11.08 8.34
N LEU A 3 -2.98 -10.44 7.29
CA LEU A 3 -2.30 -10.32 6.00
C LEU A 3 -1.66 -8.92 5.90
N LEU A 4 -0.35 -8.86 5.64
CA LEU A 4 0.36 -7.63 5.33
C LEU A 4 0.80 -7.69 3.87
N VAL A 5 0.56 -6.62 3.12
CA VAL A 5 0.75 -6.59 1.67
C VAL A 5 1.58 -5.39 1.27
N ALA A 6 2.44 -5.53 0.28
CA ALA A 6 3.05 -4.45 -0.48
C ALA A 6 3.40 -4.98 -1.87
N HIS A 7 3.35 -4.16 -2.91
CA HIS A 7 3.90 -4.56 -4.19
C HIS A 7 5.42 -4.35 -4.21
N TRP A 8 6.14 -5.20 -4.92
CA TRP A 8 7.61 -5.17 -4.98
C TRP A 8 8.15 -4.80 -6.36
N ASP A 9 7.27 -4.80 -7.38
CA ASP A 9 7.58 -4.27 -8.70
C ASP A 9 7.61 -2.74 -8.71
N THR A 10 8.06 -2.16 -9.79
CA THR A 10 8.06 -0.73 -10.02
C THR A 10 7.50 -0.40 -11.38
N ARG A 11 7.01 0.82 -11.55
CA ARG A 11 6.48 1.31 -12.82
C ARG A 11 7.49 1.11 -13.95
N PRO A 12 7.14 0.39 -15.04
CA PRO A 12 8.03 0.19 -16.18
C PRO A 12 8.17 1.44 -17.07
N PHE A 13 7.41 2.49 -16.79
CA PHE A 13 7.35 3.73 -17.57
C PHE A 13 7.37 4.93 -16.63
N ALA A 14 8.26 5.90 -16.89
CA ALA A 14 8.23 7.19 -16.19
C ALA A 14 7.18 8.13 -16.81
N ASP A 15 5.94 7.67 -16.96
CA ASP A 15 4.91 8.33 -17.78
C ASP A 15 4.42 9.67 -17.21
N LYS A 16 4.71 9.97 -15.94
CA LYS A 16 4.51 11.29 -15.32
C LYS A 16 5.72 12.22 -15.45
N ASP A 17 6.86 11.72 -15.91
CA ASP A 17 8.05 12.55 -16.12
C ASP A 17 7.93 13.40 -17.37
N THR A 18 8.82 14.39 -17.50
CA THR A 18 8.94 15.22 -18.70
C THR A 18 9.91 14.64 -19.73
N ASP A 19 10.82 13.76 -19.28
CA ASP A 19 11.87 13.14 -20.09
C ASP A 19 11.90 11.63 -19.88
N ARG A 20 12.44 10.87 -20.82
CA ARG A 20 12.64 9.41 -20.78
C ARG A 20 11.40 8.64 -20.33
N LYS A 21 10.23 9.06 -20.76
CA LYS A 21 8.93 8.53 -20.33
C LYS A 21 8.74 7.02 -20.51
N ASN A 22 9.47 6.43 -21.45
CA ASN A 22 9.40 4.99 -21.76
C ASN A 22 10.46 4.17 -21.02
N GLU A 23 11.16 4.75 -20.05
CA GLU A 23 12.14 4.07 -19.22
C GLU A 23 11.54 3.76 -17.83
N PRO A 24 11.95 2.65 -17.19
CA PRO A 24 11.47 2.30 -15.85
C PRO A 24 11.98 3.28 -14.79
N ILE A 25 11.25 3.39 -13.70
CA ILE A 25 11.64 4.15 -12.51
C ILE A 25 12.32 3.24 -11.47
N LEU A 26 12.92 3.84 -10.43
CA LEU A 26 13.51 3.08 -9.34
C LEU A 26 12.48 2.62 -8.30
N GLY A 27 11.37 3.35 -8.14
CA GLY A 27 10.28 2.96 -7.26
C GLY A 27 10.67 2.87 -5.79
N ALA A 28 11.47 3.82 -5.30
CA ALA A 28 11.92 3.78 -3.91
C ALA A 28 10.78 3.99 -2.92
N ASN A 29 9.82 4.86 -3.26
CA ASN A 29 8.59 5.07 -2.51
C ASN A 29 7.49 4.14 -3.02
N ASP A 30 7.29 4.10 -4.32
CA ASP A 30 6.26 3.35 -5.03
C ASP A 30 6.73 1.91 -5.28
N GLY A 31 6.24 1.05 -4.40
CA GLY A 31 6.55 -0.29 -4.01
C GLY A 31 7.64 -0.41 -2.95
N GLY A 32 8.80 0.20 -3.14
CA GLY A 32 9.98 -0.01 -2.28
C GLY A 32 9.79 0.35 -0.81
N SER A 33 9.04 1.40 -0.50
CA SER A 33 8.80 1.84 0.88
C SER A 33 7.98 0.82 1.68
N GLY A 34 6.90 0.31 1.11
CA GLY A 34 6.07 -0.73 1.72
C GLY A 34 6.84 -2.01 1.97
N VAL A 35 7.61 -2.47 0.96
CA VAL A 35 8.48 -3.65 1.09
C VAL A 35 9.51 -3.48 2.20
N GLY A 36 10.17 -2.31 2.28
CA GLY A 36 11.15 -2.03 3.34
C GLY A 36 10.55 -2.11 4.73
N ILE A 37 9.36 -1.55 4.93
CA ILE A 37 8.62 -1.65 6.20
C ILE A 37 8.29 -3.11 6.52
N LEU A 38 7.78 -3.89 5.55
CA LEU A 38 7.39 -5.28 5.79
C LEU A 38 8.60 -6.17 6.10
N LEU A 39 9.76 -5.93 5.50
CA LEU A 39 11.00 -6.64 5.84
C LEU A 39 11.45 -6.37 7.28
N GLU A 40 11.37 -5.12 7.76
CA GLU A 40 11.68 -4.79 9.16
C GLU A 40 10.64 -5.39 10.11
N ILE A 41 9.36 -5.38 9.76
CA ILE A 41 8.30 -6.07 10.53
C ILE A 41 8.62 -7.57 10.62
N ALA A 42 8.96 -8.23 9.50
CA ALA A 42 9.32 -9.65 9.49
C ALA A 42 10.52 -9.94 10.43
N ARG A 43 11.52 -9.07 10.44
CA ARG A 43 12.66 -9.18 11.33
C ARG A 43 12.23 -9.11 12.80
N ARG A 44 11.33 -8.19 13.16
CA ARG A 44 10.79 -8.04 14.52
C ARG A 44 9.91 -9.21 14.94
N LEU A 45 9.05 -9.70 14.06
CA LEU A 45 8.21 -10.86 14.33
C LEU A 45 9.02 -12.14 14.62
N LYS A 46 10.24 -12.24 14.09
CA LYS A 46 11.18 -13.33 14.43
C LYS A 46 11.73 -13.20 15.84
N GLU A 47 11.90 -11.97 16.36
CA GLU A 47 12.41 -11.71 17.72
C GLU A 47 11.30 -11.95 18.75
N GLU A 48 10.07 -11.53 18.45
CA GLU A 48 8.91 -11.69 19.33
C GLU A 48 7.68 -12.07 18.49
N ALA A 49 7.14 -13.25 18.74
CA ALA A 49 5.98 -13.75 18.00
C ALA A 49 4.67 -13.12 18.53
N PRO A 50 3.79 -12.60 17.65
CA PRO A 50 2.47 -12.12 18.05
C PRO A 50 1.50 -13.25 18.36
N ALA A 51 0.34 -12.93 18.94
CA ALA A 51 -0.70 -13.92 19.26
C ALA A 51 -1.29 -14.60 18.02
N LEU A 52 -1.40 -13.85 16.92
CA LEU A 52 -1.91 -14.35 15.63
C LEU A 52 -0.76 -14.54 14.63
N GLY A 53 -0.88 -15.55 13.78
CA GLY A 53 0.02 -15.68 12.65
C GLY A 53 -0.08 -14.46 11.72
N VAL A 54 1.05 -14.07 11.14
CA VAL A 54 1.14 -13.00 10.16
C VAL A 54 1.64 -13.61 8.85
N ASP A 55 0.99 -13.26 7.76
CA ASP A 55 1.43 -13.55 6.41
C ASP A 55 1.86 -12.26 5.74
N ILE A 56 3.01 -12.28 5.10
CA ILE A 56 3.52 -11.17 4.30
C ILE A 56 3.40 -11.59 2.84
N PHE A 57 2.63 -10.85 2.07
CA PHE A 57 2.44 -11.03 0.65
C PHE A 57 3.09 -9.86 -0.10
N LEU A 58 4.18 -10.17 -0.81
CA LEU A 58 4.80 -9.24 -1.73
C LEU A 58 4.21 -9.53 -3.11
N THR A 59 3.31 -8.66 -3.55
CA THR A 59 2.64 -8.79 -4.85
C THR A 59 3.52 -8.26 -5.96
N ASP A 60 3.35 -8.78 -7.16
CA ASP A 60 4.11 -8.43 -8.36
C ASP A 60 3.17 -7.84 -9.41
N VAL A 61 3.70 -7.04 -10.31
CA VAL A 61 2.97 -6.48 -11.46
C VAL A 61 1.71 -5.71 -11.00
N GLU A 62 1.81 -5.00 -9.88
CA GLU A 62 0.78 -4.05 -9.44
C GLU A 62 0.77 -2.89 -10.43
N ASP A 63 1.94 -2.33 -10.70
CA ASP A 63 2.16 -1.05 -11.35
C ASP A 63 2.44 -1.17 -12.87
N PHE A 64 2.09 -2.30 -13.47
CA PHE A 64 2.25 -2.56 -14.91
C PHE A 64 1.15 -1.94 -15.79
N GLY A 65 0.18 -1.25 -15.20
CA GLY A 65 -0.97 -0.66 -15.87
C GLY A 65 -0.63 0.15 -17.13
N GLN A 66 -1.62 0.42 -17.94
CA GLN A 66 -1.44 1.18 -19.18
C GLN A 66 -0.82 2.56 -18.93
N PRO A 67 0.08 3.05 -19.80
CA PRO A 67 0.60 4.40 -19.70
C PRO A 67 -0.50 5.48 -19.69
N SER A 68 -0.25 6.59 -19.01
CA SER A 68 -1.23 7.67 -18.83
C SER A 68 -1.72 8.32 -20.12
N ASP A 69 -0.96 8.18 -21.21
CA ASP A 69 -1.26 8.69 -22.55
C ASP A 69 -1.95 7.65 -23.46
N ALA A 70 -2.19 6.44 -22.98
CA ALA A 70 -2.92 5.42 -23.72
C ALA A 70 -4.37 5.86 -23.95
N MET A 71 -4.85 5.73 -25.18
CA MET A 71 -6.20 6.20 -25.55
C MET A 71 -7.35 5.31 -25.06
N GLU A 72 -7.07 4.16 -24.47
CA GLU A 72 -8.09 3.26 -23.96
C GLU A 72 -8.50 3.63 -22.53
N THR A 73 -9.65 4.25 -22.41
CA THR A 73 -10.28 4.63 -21.13
C THR A 73 -11.43 3.71 -20.74
N ASP A 74 -11.43 2.48 -21.24
CA ASP A 74 -12.50 1.52 -20.94
C ASP A 74 -12.24 0.76 -19.62
N ALA A 75 -13.26 0.02 -19.18
CA ALA A 75 -13.18 -0.82 -17.98
C ALA A 75 -12.05 -1.87 -18.04
N ASN A 76 -11.50 -2.17 -19.24
CA ASN A 76 -10.39 -3.08 -19.41
C ASN A 76 -9.05 -2.46 -19.02
N SER A 77 -8.91 -1.14 -19.05
CA SER A 77 -7.70 -0.47 -18.60
C SER A 77 -7.37 -0.78 -17.14
N LEU A 78 -8.41 -0.88 -16.29
CA LEU A 78 -8.25 -1.26 -14.89
C LEU A 78 -7.80 -2.72 -14.71
N LEU A 79 -8.02 -3.59 -15.69
CA LEU A 79 -7.61 -4.99 -15.63
C LEU A 79 -6.11 -5.19 -15.84
N SER A 80 -5.39 -4.18 -16.28
CA SER A 80 -3.93 -4.22 -16.47
C SER A 80 -3.13 -3.92 -15.18
N TRP A 81 -3.80 -3.49 -14.12
CA TRP A 81 -3.23 -3.16 -12.82
C TRP A 81 -3.40 -4.31 -11.82
N CYS A 82 -2.57 -4.37 -10.79
CA CYS A 82 -2.66 -5.34 -9.68
C CYS A 82 -2.69 -6.80 -10.15
N LEU A 83 -1.94 -7.14 -11.22
CA LEU A 83 -2.02 -8.46 -11.86
C LEU A 83 -1.58 -9.59 -10.91
N GLY A 84 -0.63 -9.35 -10.02
CA GLY A 84 -0.20 -10.30 -9.00
C GLY A 84 -1.32 -10.66 -8.04
N SER A 85 -2.02 -9.67 -7.50
CA SER A 85 -3.19 -9.88 -6.64
C SER A 85 -4.34 -10.55 -7.38
N GLN A 86 -4.59 -10.17 -8.64
CA GLN A 86 -5.59 -10.85 -9.46
C GLN A 86 -5.26 -12.33 -9.69
N TYR A 87 -3.97 -12.64 -9.93
CA TYR A 87 -3.51 -14.02 -10.08
C TYR A 87 -3.64 -14.79 -8.76
N TRP A 88 -3.16 -14.19 -7.66
CA TRP A 88 -3.22 -14.82 -6.34
C TRP A 88 -4.65 -15.10 -5.88
N ALA A 89 -5.58 -14.18 -6.14
CA ALA A 89 -6.98 -14.36 -5.80
C ALA A 89 -7.61 -15.59 -6.50
N LYS A 90 -7.17 -15.88 -7.75
CA LYS A 90 -7.61 -17.05 -8.51
C LYS A 90 -6.83 -18.32 -8.16
N ASN A 91 -5.59 -18.18 -7.69
CA ASN A 91 -4.65 -19.27 -7.43
C ASN A 91 -3.98 -19.10 -6.06
N PRO A 92 -4.73 -19.14 -4.95
CA PRO A 92 -4.15 -18.92 -3.63
C PRO A 92 -3.13 -20.02 -3.31
N HIS A 93 -2.04 -19.63 -2.66
CA HIS A 93 -0.95 -20.54 -2.27
C HIS A 93 -1.39 -21.66 -1.30
N VAL A 94 -2.51 -21.45 -0.60
CA VAL A 94 -3.18 -22.44 0.25
C VAL A 94 -4.66 -22.47 -0.13
N PRO A 95 -5.26 -23.65 -0.37
CA PRO A 95 -6.69 -23.76 -0.65
C PRO A 95 -7.54 -23.12 0.46
N ASN A 96 -8.55 -22.34 0.07
CA ASN A 96 -9.43 -21.61 0.98
C ASN A 96 -8.68 -20.68 1.94
N TYR A 97 -7.59 -20.08 1.49
CA TYR A 97 -6.85 -19.09 2.28
C TYR A 97 -7.77 -17.97 2.76
N THR A 98 -7.63 -17.62 4.02
CA THR A 98 -8.33 -16.48 4.62
C THR A 98 -7.47 -15.82 5.69
N ALA A 99 -7.69 -14.54 5.92
CA ALA A 99 -7.12 -13.79 7.03
C ALA A 99 -8.23 -13.00 7.74
N ARG A 100 -8.01 -12.61 8.97
CA ARG A 100 -8.96 -11.82 9.75
C ARG A 100 -9.16 -10.44 9.10
N PHE A 101 -8.06 -9.85 8.65
CA PHE A 101 -8.00 -8.64 7.83
C PHE A 101 -6.64 -8.54 7.16
N GLY A 102 -6.54 -7.61 6.19
CA GLY A 102 -5.30 -7.23 5.53
C GLY A 102 -4.97 -5.74 5.71
N ILE A 103 -3.69 -5.41 5.59
CA ILE A 103 -3.16 -4.05 5.52
C ILE A 103 -2.18 -4.01 4.35
N LEU A 104 -2.52 -3.23 3.33
CA LEU A 104 -1.63 -2.87 2.24
C LEU A 104 -0.81 -1.65 2.64
N LEU A 105 0.45 -1.62 2.25
CA LEU A 105 1.37 -0.50 2.40
C LEU A 105 1.83 -0.07 1.03
N ASP A 106 1.37 1.08 0.58
CA ASP A 106 1.74 1.66 -0.69
C ASP A 106 2.19 3.11 -0.53
N MET A 107 3.28 3.50 -1.20
CA MET A 107 3.85 4.86 -1.15
C MET A 107 3.97 5.44 0.28
N CYS A 108 4.51 4.65 1.21
CA CYS A 108 4.59 4.96 2.64
C CYS A 108 5.89 5.66 3.07
N GLY A 109 6.68 6.23 2.14
CA GLY A 109 8.06 6.61 2.43
C GLY A 109 8.40 8.09 2.33
N THR A 110 7.57 8.96 1.76
CA THR A 110 7.94 10.38 1.57
C THR A 110 7.65 11.24 2.80
N ALA A 111 8.43 12.30 3.00
CA ALA A 111 8.26 13.24 4.11
C ALA A 111 6.95 14.04 4.03
N SER A 112 6.42 14.22 2.83
CA SER A 112 5.16 14.93 2.57
C SER A 112 3.92 14.06 2.73
N ALA A 113 4.08 12.75 2.97
CA ALA A 113 2.95 11.83 3.04
C ALA A 113 2.05 12.10 4.24
N ASP A 114 0.82 12.46 3.95
CA ASP A 114 -0.30 12.43 4.87
C ASP A 114 -1.12 11.16 4.60
N PHE A 115 -1.45 10.41 5.65
CA PHE A 115 -2.29 9.21 5.51
C PHE A 115 -3.72 9.54 5.88
N TYR A 116 -4.57 9.66 4.87
CA TYR A 116 -6.00 9.80 5.04
C TYR A 116 -6.69 8.45 5.06
N ARG A 117 -7.91 8.40 5.61
CA ARG A 117 -8.76 7.21 5.47
C ARG A 117 -9.19 7.10 4.02
N GLU A 118 -8.55 6.20 3.27
CA GLU A 118 -8.84 6.00 1.86
C GLU A 118 -10.30 5.50 1.68
N GLN A 119 -11.03 6.01 0.69
CA GLN A 119 -12.48 5.82 0.60
C GLN A 119 -12.86 4.36 0.33
N LEU A 120 -12.13 3.61 -0.52
CA LEU A 120 -12.43 2.20 -0.78
C LEU A 120 -12.11 1.35 0.45
N SER A 121 -11.05 1.65 1.18
CA SER A 121 -10.73 1.05 2.49
C SER A 121 -11.87 1.28 3.49
N MET A 122 -12.44 2.48 3.54
CA MET A 122 -13.60 2.78 4.38
C MET A 122 -14.87 2.06 3.92
N GLN A 123 -15.01 1.80 2.63
CA GLN A 123 -16.15 1.05 2.09
C GLN A 123 -16.06 -0.45 2.42
N TYR A 124 -14.87 -1.04 2.27
CA TYR A 124 -14.67 -2.48 2.44
C TYR A 124 -14.40 -2.91 3.88
N ALA A 125 -13.58 -2.15 4.61
CA ALA A 125 -13.04 -2.54 5.90
C ALA A 125 -12.97 -1.38 6.92
N PRO A 126 -14.07 -0.63 7.18
CA PRO A 126 -14.04 0.56 8.04
C PRO A 126 -13.57 0.25 9.47
N HIS A 127 -13.81 -0.95 9.98
CA HIS A 127 -13.38 -1.37 11.30
C HIS A 127 -11.84 -1.56 11.38
N VAL A 128 -11.19 -1.97 10.28
CA VAL A 128 -9.74 -2.08 10.21
C VAL A 128 -9.12 -0.68 10.11
N VAL A 129 -9.69 0.21 9.29
CA VAL A 129 -9.27 1.63 9.23
C VAL A 129 -9.33 2.27 10.62
N GLN A 130 -10.47 2.13 11.32
CA GLN A 130 -10.63 2.69 12.67
C GLN A 130 -9.56 2.16 13.64
N LYS A 131 -9.27 0.85 13.59
CA LYS A 131 -8.25 0.22 14.42
C LYS A 131 -6.86 0.79 14.16
N VAL A 132 -6.46 0.92 12.90
CA VAL A 132 -5.13 1.41 12.49
C VAL A 132 -4.97 2.89 12.85
N TRP A 133 -5.96 3.73 12.54
CA TRP A 133 -5.90 5.17 12.87
C TRP A 133 -5.95 5.43 14.39
N ALA A 134 -6.68 4.61 15.16
CA ALA A 134 -6.63 4.67 16.61
C ALA A 134 -5.26 4.28 17.17
N ALA A 135 -4.62 3.26 16.62
CA ALA A 135 -3.26 2.85 16.98
C ALA A 135 -2.24 3.97 16.68
N ALA A 136 -2.30 4.56 15.48
CA ALA A 136 -1.44 5.67 15.09
C ALA A 136 -1.60 6.86 16.06
N SER A 137 -2.84 7.24 16.37
CA SER A 137 -3.12 8.32 17.33
C SER A 137 -2.58 8.01 18.72
N ALA A 138 -2.75 6.78 19.22
CA ALA A 138 -2.23 6.36 20.53
C ALA A 138 -0.70 6.38 20.60
N LEU A 139 -0.02 6.18 19.48
CA LEU A 139 1.43 6.26 19.33
C LEU A 139 1.96 7.68 19.10
N GLY A 140 1.07 8.68 18.98
CA GLY A 140 1.45 10.09 18.76
C GLY A 140 1.56 10.49 17.30
N TYR A 141 1.14 9.65 16.34
CA TYR A 141 1.19 9.90 14.89
C TYR A 141 -0.09 10.52 14.33
N GLY A 142 -0.93 11.10 15.16
CA GLY A 142 -2.20 11.70 14.72
C GLY A 142 -2.07 12.91 13.80
N GLN A 143 -0.88 13.49 13.66
CA GLN A 143 -0.59 14.55 12.67
C GLN A 143 -0.23 14.00 11.29
N THR A 144 0.11 12.71 11.21
CA THR A 144 0.46 12.02 9.96
C THR A 144 -0.69 11.11 9.50
N PHE A 145 -1.42 10.51 10.45
CA PHE A 145 -2.62 9.70 10.20
C PHE A 145 -3.87 10.54 10.46
N LEU A 146 -4.38 11.17 9.41
CA LEU A 146 -5.46 12.16 9.49
C LEU A 146 -6.84 11.50 9.50
N PRO A 147 -7.82 12.03 10.25
CA PRO A 147 -9.11 11.37 10.44
C PRO A 147 -10.10 11.53 9.29
N GLU A 148 -9.80 12.42 8.35
CA GLU A 148 -10.64 12.68 7.18
C GLU A 148 -10.61 11.50 6.20
N THR A 149 -11.70 11.33 5.44
CA THR A 149 -11.78 10.36 4.35
C THR A 149 -11.58 11.07 3.02
N LYS A 150 -10.68 10.56 2.19
CA LYS A 150 -10.44 11.05 0.82
C LYS A 150 -10.53 9.93 -0.20
N TYR A 151 -10.97 10.26 -1.41
CA TYR A 151 -10.95 9.37 -2.56
C TYR A 151 -9.86 9.83 -3.53
N PHE A 152 -8.87 8.98 -3.76
CA PHE A 152 -7.76 9.27 -4.66
C PHE A 152 -7.17 8.00 -5.33
N VAL A 153 -7.55 6.81 -4.86
CA VAL A 153 -7.16 5.52 -5.44
C VAL A 153 -8.31 5.00 -6.29
N GLY A 154 -8.05 4.68 -7.55
CA GLY A 154 -9.05 4.10 -8.46
C GLY A 154 -9.09 2.57 -8.37
N ILE A 155 -7.93 1.94 -8.35
CA ILE A 155 -7.72 0.51 -8.16
C ILE A 155 -6.37 0.31 -7.47
N ASP A 156 -6.29 -0.73 -6.67
CA ASP A 156 -5.09 -1.13 -5.97
C ASP A 156 -5.27 -2.58 -5.47
N ASP A 157 -4.20 -3.23 -5.01
CA ASP A 157 -4.18 -4.60 -4.52
C ASP A 157 -5.25 -4.88 -3.45
N HIS A 158 -5.47 -3.95 -2.51
CA HIS A 158 -6.50 -4.11 -1.48
C HIS A 158 -7.91 -4.24 -2.08
N VAL A 159 -8.20 -3.57 -3.20
CA VAL A 159 -9.50 -3.68 -3.89
C VAL A 159 -9.71 -5.09 -4.41
N ILE A 160 -8.68 -5.66 -5.06
CA ILE A 160 -8.71 -7.03 -5.57
C ILE A 160 -8.89 -8.04 -4.43
N ILE A 161 -8.13 -7.88 -3.35
CA ILE A 161 -8.20 -8.77 -2.18
C ILE A 161 -9.59 -8.73 -1.53
N ASN A 162 -10.16 -7.55 -1.34
CA ASN A 162 -11.52 -7.39 -0.81
C ASN A 162 -12.57 -8.03 -1.71
N ARG A 163 -12.53 -7.72 -3.01
CA ARG A 163 -13.55 -8.14 -3.98
C ARG A 163 -13.51 -9.64 -4.22
N ASP A 164 -12.32 -10.18 -4.48
CA ASP A 164 -12.17 -11.53 -5.02
C ASP A 164 -11.87 -12.57 -3.93
N MET A 165 -11.17 -12.19 -2.85
CA MET A 165 -10.87 -13.08 -1.73
C MET A 165 -11.75 -12.84 -0.49
N ARG A 166 -12.48 -11.72 -0.45
CA ARG A 166 -13.35 -11.34 0.67
C ARG A 166 -12.61 -11.22 2.01
N ILE A 167 -11.35 -10.82 1.96
CA ILE A 167 -10.54 -10.50 3.14
C ILE A 167 -10.64 -9.00 3.36
N PRO A 168 -11.20 -8.52 4.50
CA PRO A 168 -11.31 -7.09 4.78
C PRO A 168 -9.92 -6.45 4.82
N THR A 169 -9.53 -5.75 3.77
CA THR A 169 -8.19 -5.19 3.59
C THR A 169 -8.27 -3.69 3.38
N ILE A 170 -7.39 -2.97 4.06
CA ILE A 170 -7.24 -1.52 3.92
C ILE A 170 -5.93 -1.19 3.23
N ASP A 171 -5.84 0.03 2.75
CA ASP A 171 -4.64 0.62 2.22
C ASP A 171 -4.15 1.76 3.12
N ILE A 172 -2.88 1.75 3.48
CA ILE A 172 -2.14 2.88 4.05
C ILE A 172 -1.31 3.44 2.91
N ILE A 173 -1.83 4.49 2.28
CA ILE A 173 -1.24 5.09 1.09
C ILE A 173 -0.97 6.58 1.30
N GLY A 174 0.21 7.03 0.86
CA GLY A 174 0.63 8.41 0.99
C GLY A 174 -0.17 9.35 0.10
N TYR A 175 -0.64 10.47 0.68
CA TYR A 175 -1.31 11.56 -0.01
C TYR A 175 -0.50 12.84 0.17
N ASP A 176 -0.41 13.65 -0.86
CA ASP A 176 0.24 14.95 -0.84
C ASP A 176 -0.78 16.08 -1.05
N GLU A 177 -0.87 17.00 -0.11
CA GLU A 177 -1.83 18.12 -0.18
C GLU A 177 -1.52 19.13 -1.29
N GLY A 178 -0.28 19.21 -1.73
CA GLY A 178 0.13 20.10 -2.80
C GLY A 178 -0.36 19.64 -4.17
N THR A 179 -0.28 18.36 -4.45
CA THR A 179 -0.78 17.74 -5.68
C THR A 179 -2.25 17.37 -5.60
N LYS A 180 -2.80 17.21 -4.38
CA LYS A 180 -4.12 16.65 -4.07
C LYS A 180 -4.29 15.20 -4.57
N ALA A 181 -3.22 14.46 -4.60
CA ALA A 181 -3.12 13.07 -5.01
C ALA A 181 -1.87 12.43 -4.40
N PHE A 182 -0.99 11.87 -5.21
CA PHE A 182 0.26 11.26 -4.81
C PHE A 182 1.43 12.25 -4.81
N ASP A 183 2.53 11.87 -4.16
CA ASP A 183 3.76 12.66 -4.13
C ASP A 183 4.21 13.06 -5.55
N PRO A 184 4.81 14.27 -5.75
CA PRO A 184 5.28 14.70 -7.07
C PRO A 184 6.31 13.79 -7.73
N SER A 185 6.96 12.89 -6.99
CA SER A 185 7.88 11.90 -7.55
C SER A 185 7.18 10.71 -8.20
N TRP A 186 5.90 10.48 -7.90
CA TRP A 186 5.12 9.35 -8.38
C TRP A 186 5.19 9.18 -9.90
N HIS A 187 5.58 7.98 -10.35
CA HIS A 187 5.77 7.59 -11.75
C HIS A 187 6.78 8.47 -12.51
N THR A 188 7.79 8.98 -11.80
CA THR A 188 8.89 9.75 -12.39
C THR A 188 10.24 9.17 -11.97
N HIS A 189 11.33 9.55 -12.68
CA HIS A 189 12.70 9.19 -12.28
C HIS A 189 13.15 9.83 -10.95
N LYS A 190 12.32 10.68 -10.33
CA LYS A 190 12.60 11.27 -9.02
C LYS A 190 12.17 10.37 -7.88
N ASP A 191 11.45 9.28 -8.16
CA ASP A 191 11.14 8.27 -7.14
C ASP A 191 12.37 7.40 -6.87
N ASP A 192 13.33 7.98 -6.17
CA ASP A 192 14.57 7.36 -5.72
C ASP A 192 14.77 7.51 -4.20
N MET A 193 15.89 7.02 -3.68
CA MET A 193 16.17 7.07 -2.24
C MET A 193 16.21 8.47 -1.64
N SER A 194 16.29 9.54 -2.45
CA SER A 194 16.33 10.91 -1.94
C SER A 194 14.98 11.41 -1.44
N VAL A 195 13.87 10.80 -1.87
CA VAL A 195 12.52 11.16 -1.38
C VAL A 195 12.14 10.43 -0.10
N ILE A 196 12.91 9.41 0.29
CA ILE A 196 12.58 8.57 1.44
C ILE A 196 12.91 9.26 2.77
N ASP A 197 11.89 9.36 3.61
CA ASP A 197 11.97 9.84 4.99
C ASP A 197 11.84 8.71 6.00
N LYS A 198 12.83 8.60 6.88
CA LYS A 198 12.84 7.54 7.90
C LYS A 198 11.76 7.70 8.96
N ALA A 199 11.35 8.93 9.27
CA ALA A 199 10.34 9.20 10.29
C ALA A 199 8.96 8.73 9.79
N THR A 200 8.67 8.90 8.50
CA THR A 200 7.45 8.41 7.87
C THR A 200 7.42 6.88 7.86
N LEU A 201 8.52 6.23 7.43
CA LEU A 201 8.63 4.76 7.49
C LEU A 201 8.44 4.23 8.92
N GLU A 202 9.04 4.91 9.92
CA GLU A 202 8.89 4.55 11.34
C GLU A 202 7.44 4.68 11.80
N ALA A 203 6.76 5.77 11.46
CA ALA A 203 5.38 6.02 11.87
C ALA A 203 4.44 4.91 11.34
N VAL A 204 4.57 4.54 10.07
CA VAL A 204 3.78 3.45 9.47
C VAL A 204 4.15 2.11 10.08
N GLY A 205 5.43 1.76 10.12
CA GLY A 205 5.90 0.47 10.63
C GLY A 205 5.50 0.24 12.09
N ARG A 206 5.66 1.25 12.95
CA ARG A 206 5.23 1.16 14.38
C ARG A 206 3.73 1.05 14.53
N THR A 207 2.97 1.75 13.71
CA THR A 207 1.49 1.67 13.73
C THR A 207 1.03 0.26 13.35
N VAL A 208 1.56 -0.30 12.26
CA VAL A 208 1.22 -1.67 11.83
C VAL A 208 1.63 -2.71 12.88
N MET A 209 2.84 -2.61 13.40
CA MET A 209 3.31 -3.50 14.48
C MET A 209 2.43 -3.42 15.72
N HIS A 210 2.03 -2.21 16.14
CA HIS A 210 1.11 -2.04 17.28
C HIS A 210 -0.19 -2.80 17.04
N VAL A 211 -0.78 -2.67 15.85
CA VAL A 211 -2.00 -3.41 15.50
C VAL A 211 -1.77 -4.92 15.53
N VAL A 212 -0.67 -5.40 14.96
CA VAL A 212 -0.33 -6.83 14.91
C VAL A 212 -0.19 -7.44 16.31
N TYR A 213 0.51 -6.75 17.22
CA TYR A 213 0.76 -7.27 18.57
C TYR A 213 -0.45 -7.16 19.53
N HIS A 214 -1.39 -6.26 19.25
CA HIS A 214 -2.59 -6.08 20.09
C HIS A 214 -3.83 -6.82 19.55
N GLU A 215 -3.74 -7.41 18.36
CA GLU A 215 -4.81 -8.24 17.80
C GLU A 215 -4.83 -9.63 18.47
N ARG A 216 -6.04 -10.08 18.90
CA ARG A 216 -6.25 -11.34 19.65
C ARG A 216 -7.36 -12.18 19.04
#